data_6b3170be1068cd191a1aacfdd47366dc
#
_entry.id   6b3170be1068cd191a1aacfdd47366dc
#
_cell.length_a   1.000
_cell.length_b   1.000
_cell.length_c   1.000
_cell.angle_alpha   90.00
_cell.angle_beta   90.00
_cell.angle_gamma   90.00
#
_symmetry.space_group_name_H-M   'P 1'
#
loop_
_entity.id
_entity.type
_entity.pdbx_description
1 polymer ?
#
loop_
_entity_poly.entity_id
_entity_poly.type
_entity_poly.pdbx_seq_one_letter_code
_entity_poly.pdbx_strand_id
1 'polypeptide(L)'
;MDDYDVALYVANWPDKRRMAWDILLRARAIENQAVVIGVNRIGTDPMCNYDGGTVAIDFFGQVAARCEDNTSQVVTYEMKMEELRHYRDKFPSLADSDDFKLLGH
;
A
#
# COMPACT_ATOMS: atom_id res chain seq x y z
N MET A 1 -1.44 17.23 0.60
CA MET A 1 -1.10 16.78 0.32
C MET A 1 -1.35 15.90 -0.30
N ASP A 2 -1.42 15.31 -0.64
CA ASP A 2 -1.51 14.62 -1.23
C ASP A 2 -2.34 14.43 -2.10
N ASP A 3 -2.22 14.41 -2.93
CA ASP A 3 -3.06 14.59 -4.00
C ASP A 3 -3.12 13.48 -4.96
N TYR A 4 -2.69 12.29 -4.58
CA TYR A 4 -2.79 11.14 -5.43
C TYR A 4 -3.87 10.21 -4.94
N ASP A 5 -4.46 9.46 -5.88
CA ASP A 5 -5.45 8.43 -5.58
C ASP A 5 -4.82 7.06 -5.45
N VAL A 6 -3.69 6.87 -6.12
CA VAL A 6 -2.98 5.59 -6.13
C VAL A 6 -1.50 5.85 -5.94
N ALA A 7 -0.88 5.13 -5.02
CA ALA A 7 0.56 5.15 -4.85
C ALA A 7 1.13 3.82 -5.31
N LEU A 8 2.17 3.87 -6.13
CA LEU A 8 2.82 2.67 -6.65
C LEU A 8 4.22 2.57 -6.06
N TYR A 9 4.49 1.46 -5.41
CA TYR A 9 5.80 1.15 -4.84
C TYR A 9 6.38 -0.03 -5.59
N VAL A 10 7.54 0.16 -6.20
CA VAL A 10 8.24 -0.91 -6.91
C VAL A 10 9.58 -1.10 -6.20
N ALA A 11 9.88 -2.32 -5.81
CA ALA A 11 11.02 -2.54 -4.93
C ALA A 11 11.73 -3.88 -5.16
N ASN A 12 12.93 -3.94 -4.62
CA ASN A 12 13.67 -5.17 -4.41
C ASN A 12 13.74 -5.37 -2.90
N TRP A 13 12.68 -5.85 -2.31
CA TRP A 13 12.53 -5.93 -0.86
C TRP A 13 12.81 -7.35 -0.39
N PRO A 14 13.84 -7.55 0.44
CA PRO A 14 14.25 -8.90 0.86
C PRO A 14 13.21 -9.62 1.70
N ASP A 15 13.20 -10.94 1.61
CA ASP A 15 12.25 -11.77 2.33
C ASP A 15 12.38 -11.63 3.85
N LYS A 16 13.58 -11.39 4.33
CA LYS A 16 13.80 -11.21 5.77
C LYS A 16 13.08 -9.99 6.34
N ARG A 17 12.69 -9.07 5.47
CA ARG A 17 11.97 -7.87 5.88
C ARG A 17 10.55 -7.85 5.31
N ARG A 18 10.01 -9.00 4.99
CA ARG A 18 8.70 -9.09 4.37
C ARG A 18 7.60 -8.52 5.25
N MET A 19 7.69 -8.75 6.56
CA MET A 19 6.68 -8.21 7.47
C MET A 19 6.62 -6.68 7.40
N ALA A 20 7.78 -6.03 7.34
CA ALA A 20 7.81 -4.59 7.23
C ALA A 20 7.16 -4.11 5.93
N TRP A 21 7.41 -4.81 4.83
CA TRP A 21 6.78 -4.50 3.55
C TRP A 21 5.26 -4.56 3.67
N ASP A 22 4.75 -5.67 4.19
CA ASP A 22 3.31 -5.87 4.30
C ASP A 22 2.64 -4.81 5.17
N ILE A 23 3.25 -4.49 6.29
CA ILE A 23 2.67 -3.55 7.25
C ILE A 23 2.74 -2.12 6.73
N LEU A 24 3.89 -1.72 6.19
CA LEU A 24 4.09 -0.35 5.76
C LEU A 24 3.18 0.02 4.60
N LEU A 25 2.97 -0.88 3.65
CA LEU A 25 2.10 -0.59 2.53
C LEU A 25 0.67 -0.37 3.00
N ARG A 26 0.21 -1.16 3.93
CA ARG A 26 -1.13 -0.99 4.47
C ARG A 26 -1.25 0.31 5.26
N ALA A 27 -0.23 0.65 6.01
CA ALA A 27 -0.23 1.91 6.74
C ALA A 27 -0.27 3.11 5.80
N ARG A 28 0.47 3.03 4.68
CA ARG A 28 0.45 4.11 3.70
C ARG A 28 -0.94 4.31 3.08
N ALA A 29 -1.64 3.21 2.82
CA ALA A 29 -2.99 3.30 2.28
C ALA A 29 -3.92 3.99 3.27
N ILE A 30 -3.81 3.66 4.53
CA ILE A 30 -4.65 4.24 5.58
C ILE A 30 -4.32 5.71 5.79
N GLU A 31 -3.04 6.03 5.95
CA GLU A 31 -2.60 7.40 6.22
C GLU A 31 -3.01 8.37 5.13
N ASN A 32 -2.89 7.93 3.90
CA ASN A 32 -3.09 8.81 2.75
C ASN A 32 -4.47 8.65 2.13
N GLN A 33 -5.29 7.78 2.66
CA GLN A 33 -6.62 7.50 2.11
C GLN A 33 -6.53 7.27 0.61
N ALA A 34 -5.65 6.36 0.23
CA ALA A 34 -5.34 6.08 -1.17
C ALA A 34 -5.18 4.59 -1.38
N VAL A 35 -5.37 4.16 -2.63
CA VAL A 35 -5.06 2.80 -3.03
C VAL A 35 -3.54 2.68 -3.14
N VAL A 36 -2.99 1.60 -2.63
CA VAL A 36 -1.55 1.33 -2.70
C VAL A 36 -1.32 0.06 -3.51
N ILE A 37 -0.44 0.16 -4.49
CA ILE A 37 0.00 -1.00 -5.28
C ILE A 37 1.47 -1.19 -4.97
N GLY A 38 1.80 -2.34 -4.41
CA GLY A 38 3.20 -2.70 -4.15
C GLY A 38 3.62 -3.81 -5.07
N VAL A 39 4.72 -3.62 -5.77
CA VAL A 39 5.27 -4.64 -6.66
C VAL A 39 6.66 -4.98 -6.18
N ASN A 40 6.85 -6.22 -5.75
CA ASN A 40 8.14 -6.69 -5.29
C ASN A 40 8.60 -7.87 -6.13
N ARG A 41 9.90 -7.98 -6.34
CA ARG A 41 10.45 -9.07 -7.14
C ARG A 41 10.39 -10.38 -6.38
N ILE A 42 10.51 -11.47 -7.12
CA ILE A 42 10.78 -12.79 -6.58
C ILE A 42 12.17 -13.23 -7.06
N GLY A 43 12.68 -14.28 -6.47
CA GLY A 43 13.95 -14.87 -6.87
C GLY A 43 15.06 -14.58 -5.90
N THR A 44 16.28 -14.78 -6.36
CA THR A 44 17.46 -14.59 -5.51
C THR A 44 18.53 -13.82 -6.27
N ASP A 45 19.35 -13.13 -5.52
CA ASP A 45 20.61 -12.61 -6.03
C ASP A 45 21.70 -13.04 -5.03
N PRO A 46 22.98 -12.70 -5.23
CA PRO A 46 24.02 -13.14 -4.32
C PRO A 46 23.85 -12.69 -2.88
N MET A 47 23.06 -11.65 -2.65
CA MET A 47 22.92 -11.06 -1.33
C MET A 47 21.63 -11.46 -0.63
N CYS A 48 20.55 -11.67 -1.38
CA CYS A 48 19.21 -11.77 -0.79
C CYS A 48 18.31 -12.74 -1.55
N ASN A 49 17.31 -13.20 -0.83
CA ASN A 49 16.14 -13.86 -1.44
C ASN A 49 14.99 -12.88 -1.42
N TYR A 50 14.13 -12.97 -2.44
CA TYR A 50 12.96 -12.12 -2.57
C TYR A 50 11.75 -13.02 -2.78
N ASP A 51 10.79 -12.93 -1.91
CA ASP A 51 9.63 -13.83 -1.96
C ASP A 51 8.38 -13.19 -2.53
N GLY A 52 8.44 -11.93 -2.94
CA GLY A 52 7.32 -11.28 -3.55
C GLY A 52 6.56 -10.38 -2.59
N GLY A 53 5.27 -10.65 -2.45
CA GLY A 53 4.40 -9.77 -1.69
C GLY A 53 3.81 -8.65 -2.53
N THR A 54 3.74 -8.86 -3.85
CA THR A 54 3.05 -7.94 -4.74
C THR A 54 1.57 -7.92 -4.37
N VAL A 55 1.03 -6.72 -4.22
CA VAL A 55 -0.27 -6.57 -3.56
C VAL A 55 -0.96 -5.29 -3.99
N ALA A 56 -2.28 -5.34 -4.04
CA ALA A 56 -3.12 -4.15 -4.15
C ALA A 56 -3.87 -3.98 -2.84
N ILE A 57 -3.81 -2.78 -2.29
CA ILE A 57 -4.41 -2.48 -0.98
C ILE A 57 -5.39 -1.34 -1.18
N ASP A 58 -6.60 -1.52 -0.66
CA ASP A 58 -7.61 -0.48 -0.81
C ASP A 58 -7.38 0.66 0.20
N PHE A 59 -8.17 1.70 0.06
CA PHE A 59 -7.97 2.90 0.88
C PHE A 59 -8.34 2.70 2.36
N PHE A 60 -8.93 1.57 2.71
CA PHE A 60 -9.13 1.20 4.11
C PHE A 60 -7.92 0.47 4.69
N GLY A 61 -6.94 0.14 3.87
CA GLY A 61 -5.78 -0.62 4.32
C GLY A 61 -5.99 -2.12 4.23
N GLN A 62 -7.02 -2.57 3.54
CA GLN A 62 -7.31 -3.99 3.38
C GLN A 62 -6.67 -4.50 2.10
N VAL A 63 -6.18 -5.73 2.15
CA VAL A 63 -5.62 -6.37 0.96
C VAL A 63 -6.77 -6.73 0.03
N ALA A 64 -6.78 -6.12 -1.15
CA ALA A 64 -7.82 -6.34 -2.14
C ALA A 64 -7.44 -7.43 -3.14
N ALA A 65 -6.16 -7.56 -3.45
CA ALA A 65 -5.66 -8.60 -4.34
C ALA A 65 -4.19 -8.79 -4.05
N ARG A 66 -3.68 -9.99 -4.26
CA ARG A 66 -2.26 -10.25 -4.04
C ARG A 66 -1.79 -11.41 -4.88
N CYS A 67 -0.51 -11.41 -5.23
CA CYS A 67 0.13 -12.54 -5.84
C CYS A 67 0.58 -13.52 -4.77
N GLU A 68 0.61 -14.79 -5.13
CA GLU A 68 1.19 -15.79 -4.25
C GLU A 68 2.69 -15.56 -4.13
N ASP A 69 3.23 -15.85 -2.96
CA ASP A 69 4.65 -15.71 -2.73
C ASP A 69 5.44 -16.66 -3.64
N ASN A 70 6.60 -16.20 -4.06
CA ASN A 70 7.54 -16.98 -4.88
C ASN A 70 6.94 -17.43 -6.21
N THR A 71 5.94 -16.73 -6.72
CA THR A 71 5.24 -17.11 -7.93
C THR A 71 5.24 -15.95 -8.91
N SER A 72 5.58 -16.26 -10.17
CA SER A 72 5.44 -15.29 -11.25
C SER A 72 3.97 -15.25 -11.65
N GLN A 73 3.30 -14.16 -11.35
CA GLN A 73 1.85 -14.12 -11.46
C GLN A 73 1.40 -12.70 -11.77
N VAL A 74 0.29 -12.58 -12.46
CA VAL A 74 -0.38 -11.31 -12.72
C VAL A 74 -1.72 -11.33 -12.01
N VAL A 75 -2.00 -10.26 -11.27
CA VAL A 75 -3.26 -10.11 -10.56
C VAL A 75 -3.87 -8.78 -10.98
N THR A 76 -5.16 -8.77 -11.15
CA THR A 76 -5.90 -7.58 -11.53
C THR A 76 -6.76 -7.10 -10.37
N TYR A 77 -6.79 -5.80 -10.18
CA TYR A 77 -7.63 -5.18 -9.16
C TYR A 77 -8.38 -4.01 -9.79
N GLU A 78 -9.69 -4.01 -9.62
CA GLU A 78 -10.52 -2.91 -10.11
C GLU A 78 -10.69 -1.88 -9.01
N MET A 79 -10.20 -0.68 -9.26
CA MET A 79 -10.29 0.42 -8.29
C MET A 79 -11.62 1.14 -8.43
N LYS A 80 -12.25 1.41 -7.30
CA LYS A 80 -13.53 2.10 -7.29
C LYS A 80 -13.32 3.53 -6.83
N MET A 81 -13.00 4.38 -7.79
CA MET A 81 -12.60 5.75 -7.51
C MET A 81 -13.71 6.58 -6.89
N GLU A 82 -14.94 6.32 -7.23
CA GLU A 82 -16.05 7.04 -6.63
C GLU A 82 -16.20 6.72 -5.15
N GLU A 83 -15.92 5.49 -4.78
CA GLU A 83 -15.93 5.11 -3.37
C GLU A 83 -14.84 5.82 -2.61
N LEU A 84 -13.67 5.94 -3.23
CA LEU A 84 -12.56 6.65 -2.60
C LEU A 84 -12.92 8.12 -2.38
N ARG A 85 -13.50 8.77 -3.38
CA ARG A 85 -13.88 10.17 -3.25
C ARG A 85 -14.94 10.35 -2.18
N HIS A 86 -15.93 9.46 -2.15
CA HIS A 86 -16.97 9.51 -1.15
C HIS A 86 -16.39 9.33 0.25
N TYR A 87 -15.47 8.41 0.40
CA TYR A 87 -14.81 8.16 1.68
C TYR A 87 -14.05 9.38 2.16
N ARG A 88 -13.32 10.03 1.26
CA ARG A 88 -12.55 11.23 1.60
C ARG A 88 -13.46 12.39 1.98
N ASP A 89 -14.59 12.51 1.32
CA ASP A 89 -15.55 13.57 1.64
C ASP A 89 -16.17 13.35 3.01
N LYS A 90 -16.48 12.11 3.32
CA LYS A 90 -17.15 11.77 4.57
C LYS A 90 -16.19 11.79 5.74
N PHE A 91 -14.97 11.38 5.52
CA PHE A 91 -13.93 11.32 6.55
C PHE A 91 -12.79 12.19 6.07
N PRO A 92 -12.74 13.46 6.48
CA PRO A 92 -11.68 14.35 6.03
C PRO A 92 -10.32 13.72 6.16
N SER A 93 -9.44 14.03 5.24
CA SER A 93 -8.17 13.37 5.13
C SER A 93 -7.35 13.52 6.40
N LEU A 94 -6.40 12.63 6.56
CA LEU A 94 -5.45 12.71 7.67
C LEU A 94 -4.61 13.98 7.60
N ALA A 95 -4.60 14.67 6.46
CA ALA A 95 -3.93 15.97 6.40
C ALA A 95 -4.57 16.94 7.39
N ASP A 96 -5.88 16.87 7.58
CA ASP A 96 -6.54 17.72 8.57
C ASP A 96 -6.14 17.36 9.98
N SER A 97 -5.68 16.16 10.19
CA SER A 97 -5.26 15.73 11.51
C SER A 97 -3.89 16.29 11.89
N ASP A 98 -3.19 16.93 10.97
CA ASP A 98 -1.93 17.59 11.30
C ASP A 98 -2.13 18.65 12.37
N ASP A 99 -3.19 19.42 12.27
CA ASP A 99 -3.52 20.38 13.31
C ASP A 99 -3.77 19.67 14.63
N PHE A 100 -4.44 18.55 14.54
CA PHE A 100 -4.72 17.75 15.70
C PHE A 100 -3.44 17.21 16.35
N LYS A 101 -2.49 16.79 15.53
CA LYS A 101 -1.21 16.34 16.01
C LYS A 101 -0.46 17.45 16.74
N LEU A 102 -0.49 18.63 16.15
CA LEU A 102 0.16 19.77 16.76
C LEU A 102 -0.44 20.10 18.11
N LEU A 103 -1.73 19.95 18.26
CA LEU A 103 -2.41 20.16 19.52
C LEU A 103 -2.17 19.04 20.51
N GLY A 104 -1.96 17.85 20.01
CA GLY A 104 -1.75 16.67 20.85
C GLY A 104 -0.34 16.52 21.35
N HIS A 105 0.55 17.33 20.89
CA HIS A 105 1.95 17.25 21.26
C HIS A 105 2.41 18.56 21.85
#